data_c72d11029afda097ea89b62f4c6fa463
#
_entry.id   c72d11029afda097ea89b62f4c6fa463
#
_cell.length_a   1.000
_cell.length_b   1.000
_cell.length_c   1.000
_cell.angle_alpha   90.00
_cell.angle_beta   90.00
_cell.angle_gamma   90.00
#
_symmetry.space_group_name_H-M   'P 1'
#
loop_
_entity.id
_entity.type
_entity.pdbx_description
1 polymer ?
#
loop_
_entity_poly.entity_id
_entity_poly.type
_entity_poly.pdbx_seq_one_letter_code
_entity_poly.pdbx_strand_id
1 'polypeptide(L)'
;MDPLLLGLLVAVVTVIVLFSGAPVAVGLLLVSAIFLTVFDGTRSLQMIPEVYFADLNSFTMLAIPMFIIMGAAIASTRAGADLFEALERWMTRVPGGLVVSNLGACALFSAMSGSSPATCAAIGKMGIPEMRKRGYSDEIAAGSIAAGGTLGILIPPSVTMIVYGIATETSIGRLFLAGVMPGIMLVGLFMAWTIYSAWRSGTLKNLSMRSYTLTERLEILPRVIPFLLIIAGVLYAMYGGVATASETAAVGALLALVLAMVIYRMWQPRVIWSVFRDSTKEAVMIMFIIAAAGVFAYMMSSLFITQTIAQWIAGLEVNRWVLMGIINLFLLVAGFFLPPVAVIVMTAPILMPILLAADFDPYWFAVVLTINMEIGLITPPVGLNLYVINSIAPDISLKKILMGSLPYVMCMVAAIVILCFFPGIATWLPDVMMGPAI
;
A
#
# COMPACT_ATOMS: atom_id res chain seq x y z
N MET A 1 26.20 -26.63 -9.96
CA MET A 1 25.48 -25.87 -11.00
C MET A 1 25.89 -24.40 -10.85
N ASP A 2 26.02 -23.66 -11.93
CA ASP A 2 26.28 -22.23 -11.82
C ASP A 2 25.14 -21.55 -11.03
N PRO A 3 25.43 -20.76 -9.97
CA PRO A 3 24.40 -20.12 -9.16
C PRO A 3 23.49 -19.17 -9.94
N LEU A 4 23.97 -18.55 -11.05
CA LEU A 4 23.11 -17.73 -11.92
C LEU A 4 22.06 -18.59 -12.65
N LEU A 5 22.49 -19.73 -13.19
CA LEU A 5 21.58 -20.68 -13.84
C LEU A 5 20.59 -21.27 -12.84
N LEU A 6 21.07 -21.54 -11.63
CA LEU A 6 20.24 -22.02 -10.53
C LEU A 6 19.20 -20.97 -10.12
N GLY A 7 19.59 -19.71 -10.02
CA GLY A 7 18.68 -18.58 -9.75
C GLY A 7 17.61 -18.43 -10.83
N LEU A 8 17.98 -18.56 -12.10
CA LEU A 8 16.99 -18.55 -13.18
C LEU A 8 16.00 -19.72 -13.08
N LEU A 9 16.49 -20.92 -12.74
CA LEU A 9 15.64 -22.10 -12.54
C LEU A 9 14.68 -21.90 -11.36
N VAL A 10 15.17 -21.38 -10.22
CA VAL A 10 14.33 -21.01 -9.07
C VAL A 10 13.23 -20.01 -9.49
N ALA A 11 13.59 -18.95 -10.21
CA ALA A 11 12.64 -17.95 -10.66
C ALA A 11 11.55 -18.57 -11.56
N VAL A 12 11.92 -19.38 -12.55
CA VAL A 12 10.98 -20.03 -13.45
C VAL A 12 10.05 -20.99 -12.70
N VAL A 13 10.61 -21.83 -11.81
CA VAL A 13 9.79 -22.78 -11.03
C VAL A 13 8.85 -22.03 -10.07
N THR A 14 9.33 -20.96 -9.42
CA THR A 14 8.51 -20.12 -8.55
C THR A 14 7.34 -19.53 -9.33
N VAL A 15 7.59 -18.96 -10.50
CA VAL A 15 6.53 -18.41 -11.38
C VAL A 15 5.52 -19.51 -11.75
N ILE A 16 5.98 -20.67 -12.18
CA ILE A 16 5.08 -21.80 -12.54
C ILE A 16 4.20 -22.22 -11.35
N VAL A 17 4.81 -22.37 -10.16
CA VAL A 17 4.07 -22.76 -8.94
C VAL A 17 3.04 -21.69 -8.57
N LEU A 18 3.37 -20.41 -8.64
CA LEU A 18 2.43 -19.35 -8.33
C LEU A 18 1.29 -19.25 -9.35
N PHE A 19 1.58 -19.41 -10.64
CA PHE A 19 0.55 -19.43 -11.68
C PHE A 19 -0.32 -20.71 -11.66
N SER A 20 0.07 -21.76 -10.93
CA SER A 20 -0.79 -22.94 -10.71
C SER A 20 -1.98 -22.67 -9.79
N GLY A 21 -2.05 -21.46 -9.20
CA GLY A 21 -3.11 -21.09 -8.25
C GLY A 21 -2.81 -21.48 -6.80
N ALA A 22 -1.61 -21.94 -6.51
CA ALA A 22 -1.18 -22.22 -5.14
C ALA A 22 -1.12 -20.93 -4.31
N PRO A 23 -1.55 -20.94 -3.02
CA PRO A 23 -1.33 -19.80 -2.14
C PRO A 23 0.15 -19.42 -2.09
N VAL A 24 0.46 -18.11 -2.17
CA VAL A 24 1.83 -17.60 -2.29
C VAL A 24 2.78 -18.21 -1.25
N ALA A 25 2.38 -18.19 0.02
CA ALA A 25 3.18 -18.75 1.11
C ALA A 25 3.49 -20.25 0.92
N VAL A 26 2.49 -21.02 0.51
CA VAL A 26 2.65 -22.46 0.26
C VAL A 26 3.58 -22.69 -0.95
N GLY A 27 3.41 -21.89 -2.00
CA GLY A 27 4.27 -21.94 -3.19
C GLY A 27 5.74 -21.67 -2.85
N LEU A 28 6.01 -20.60 -2.08
CA LEU A 28 7.37 -20.27 -1.65
C LEU A 28 8.00 -21.37 -0.77
N LEU A 29 7.27 -21.88 0.21
CA LEU A 29 7.76 -22.97 1.05
C LEU A 29 8.04 -24.24 0.25
N LEU A 30 7.17 -24.59 -0.70
CA LEU A 30 7.34 -25.77 -1.56
C LEU A 30 8.59 -25.64 -2.43
N VAL A 31 8.77 -24.51 -3.09
CA VAL A 31 9.96 -24.23 -3.91
C VAL A 31 11.21 -24.29 -3.04
N SER A 32 11.21 -23.63 -1.88
CA SER A 32 12.35 -23.63 -0.95
C SER A 32 12.71 -25.04 -0.50
N ALA A 33 11.72 -25.84 -0.11
CA ALA A 33 11.94 -27.21 0.33
C ALA A 33 12.51 -28.10 -0.78
N ILE A 34 12.00 -27.96 -2.01
CA ILE A 34 12.51 -28.73 -3.17
C ILE A 34 13.97 -28.37 -3.45
N PHE A 35 14.27 -27.07 -3.58
CA PHE A 35 15.62 -26.64 -3.95
C PHE A 35 16.64 -26.91 -2.85
N LEU A 36 16.31 -26.69 -1.58
CA LEU A 36 17.15 -27.07 -0.45
C LEU A 36 17.44 -28.58 -0.44
N THR A 37 16.41 -29.41 -0.63
CA THR A 37 16.58 -30.86 -0.64
C THR A 37 17.47 -31.34 -1.78
N VAL A 38 17.30 -30.79 -2.98
CA VAL A 38 18.01 -31.25 -4.19
C VAL A 38 19.44 -30.75 -4.23
N PHE A 39 19.72 -29.52 -3.78
CA PHE A 39 21.04 -28.89 -3.97
C PHE A 39 21.88 -28.78 -2.69
N ASP A 40 21.22 -28.75 -1.51
CA ASP A 40 21.92 -28.62 -0.21
C ASP A 40 21.75 -29.90 0.68
N GLY A 41 20.80 -30.78 0.28
CA GLY A 41 20.54 -32.04 0.94
C GLY A 41 19.42 -32.00 1.97
N THR A 42 18.94 -33.17 2.37
CA THR A 42 17.76 -33.30 3.26
C THR A 42 17.96 -32.70 4.66
N ARG A 43 19.21 -32.51 5.11
CA ARG A 43 19.50 -31.89 6.42
C ARG A 43 19.12 -30.42 6.48
N SER A 44 19.19 -29.71 5.35
CA SER A 44 18.83 -28.29 5.26
C SER A 44 17.34 -28.05 5.52
N LEU A 45 16.47 -29.08 5.37
CA LEU A 45 15.07 -28.98 5.75
C LEU A 45 14.87 -28.72 7.24
N GLN A 46 15.83 -29.07 8.11
CA GLN A 46 15.74 -28.79 9.54
C GLN A 46 15.83 -27.29 9.85
N MET A 47 16.39 -26.50 8.95
CA MET A 47 16.44 -25.05 9.08
C MET A 47 15.10 -24.36 8.80
N ILE A 48 14.21 -25.01 8.04
CA ILE A 48 12.91 -24.41 7.70
C ILE A 48 12.09 -24.03 8.94
N PRO A 49 11.87 -24.91 9.92
CA PRO A 49 11.14 -24.56 11.15
C PRO A 49 11.85 -23.48 11.97
N GLU A 50 13.20 -23.47 12.00
CA GLU A 50 13.97 -22.48 12.75
C GLU A 50 13.82 -21.09 12.14
N VAL A 51 14.03 -20.94 10.84
CA VAL A 51 13.87 -19.68 10.12
C VAL A 51 12.42 -19.19 10.25
N TYR A 52 11.47 -20.10 10.02
CA TYR A 52 10.04 -19.79 10.12
C TYR A 52 9.66 -19.28 11.51
N PHE A 53 10.15 -19.93 12.56
CA PHE A 53 9.90 -19.53 13.94
C PHE A 53 10.61 -18.21 14.27
N ALA A 54 11.86 -18.03 13.84
CA ALA A 54 12.62 -16.80 14.08
C ALA A 54 11.93 -15.57 13.49
N ASP A 55 11.46 -15.67 12.26
CA ASP A 55 10.73 -14.59 11.58
C ASP A 55 9.44 -14.23 12.32
N LEU A 56 8.67 -15.23 12.75
CA LEU A 56 7.39 -14.97 13.45
C LEU A 56 7.59 -14.51 14.90
N ASN A 57 8.70 -14.87 15.54
CA ASN A 57 9.01 -14.51 16.94
C ASN A 57 9.61 -13.10 17.08
N SER A 58 9.28 -12.20 16.17
CA SER A 58 9.70 -10.80 16.23
C SER A 58 8.59 -9.92 16.81
N PHE A 59 8.94 -9.06 17.80
CA PHE A 59 8.01 -8.09 18.37
C PHE A 59 7.46 -7.12 17.30
N THR A 60 8.25 -6.83 16.28
CA THR A 60 7.85 -5.96 15.15
C THR A 60 6.70 -6.56 14.34
N MET A 61 6.58 -7.88 14.30
CA MET A 61 5.47 -8.57 13.61
C MET A 61 4.10 -8.23 14.20
N LEU A 62 4.03 -7.86 15.49
CA LEU A 62 2.77 -7.46 16.13
C LEU A 62 2.19 -6.16 15.55
N ALA A 63 3.01 -5.34 14.90
CA ALA A 63 2.53 -4.13 14.22
C ALA A 63 1.48 -4.46 13.14
N ILE A 64 1.69 -5.55 12.38
CA ILE A 64 0.80 -5.95 11.27
C ILE A 64 -0.64 -6.18 11.74
N PRO A 65 -0.93 -7.16 12.65
CA PRO A 65 -2.29 -7.40 13.10
C PRO A 65 -2.91 -6.17 13.78
N MET A 66 -2.14 -5.37 14.51
CA MET A 66 -2.66 -4.21 15.21
C MET A 66 -3.08 -3.09 14.24
N PHE A 67 -2.26 -2.75 13.24
CA PHE A 67 -2.66 -1.78 12.22
C PHE A 67 -3.82 -2.27 11.36
N ILE A 68 -3.89 -3.57 11.03
CA ILE A 68 -5.02 -4.15 10.30
C ILE A 68 -6.32 -4.02 11.13
N ILE A 69 -6.27 -4.34 12.43
CA ILE A 69 -7.42 -4.17 13.33
C ILE A 69 -7.84 -2.70 13.41
N MET A 70 -6.87 -1.78 13.55
CA MET A 70 -7.14 -0.34 13.56
C MET A 70 -7.89 0.09 12.30
N GLY A 71 -7.37 -0.26 11.13
CA GLY A 71 -7.98 0.05 9.84
C GLY A 71 -9.35 -0.59 9.66
N ALA A 72 -9.51 -1.87 10.01
CA ALA A 72 -10.77 -2.60 9.92
C ALA A 72 -11.85 -2.04 10.87
N ALA A 73 -11.46 -1.67 12.10
CA ALA A 73 -12.37 -1.03 13.04
C ALA A 73 -12.97 0.25 12.47
N ILE A 74 -12.13 1.11 11.88
CA ILE A 74 -12.56 2.36 11.25
C ILE A 74 -13.38 2.09 9.98
N ALA A 75 -12.93 1.18 9.14
CA ALA A 75 -13.61 0.81 7.89
C ALA A 75 -15.00 0.17 8.10
N SER A 76 -15.23 -0.44 9.26
CA SER A 76 -16.54 -1.01 9.63
C SER A 76 -17.56 0.04 10.06
N THR A 77 -17.15 1.30 10.24
CA THR A 77 -17.98 2.43 10.64
C THR A 77 -18.41 3.29 9.45
N ARG A 78 -19.13 4.38 9.74
CA ARG A 78 -19.46 5.41 8.75
C ARG A 78 -18.36 6.47 8.60
N ALA A 79 -17.16 6.27 9.15
CA ALA A 79 -16.07 7.24 9.12
C ALA A 79 -15.69 7.67 7.69
N GLY A 80 -15.69 6.74 6.73
CA GLY A 80 -15.46 7.07 5.31
C GLY A 80 -16.52 8.00 4.74
N ALA A 81 -17.78 7.79 5.09
CA ALA A 81 -18.90 8.65 4.68
C ALA A 81 -18.79 10.05 5.30
N ASP A 82 -18.49 10.14 6.58
CA ASP A 82 -18.35 11.41 7.30
C ASP A 82 -17.13 12.21 6.79
N LEU A 83 -16.03 11.53 6.46
CA LEU A 83 -14.86 12.14 5.80
C LEU A 83 -15.20 12.70 4.42
N PHE A 84 -15.92 11.91 3.62
CA PHE A 84 -16.36 12.37 2.31
C PHE A 84 -17.25 13.59 2.43
N GLU A 85 -18.26 13.57 3.32
CA GLU A 85 -19.16 14.67 3.56
C GLU A 85 -18.43 15.91 4.09
N ALA A 86 -17.47 15.74 4.99
CA ALA A 86 -16.66 16.84 5.51
C ALA A 86 -15.90 17.53 4.38
N LEU A 87 -15.16 16.76 3.56
CA LEU A 87 -14.39 17.32 2.45
C LEU A 87 -15.28 17.90 1.36
N GLU A 88 -16.41 17.30 1.07
CA GLU A 88 -17.41 17.87 0.16
C GLU A 88 -17.83 19.28 0.62
N ARG A 89 -18.21 19.44 1.90
CA ARG A 89 -18.61 20.73 2.46
C ARG A 89 -17.52 21.81 2.38
N TRP A 90 -16.23 21.41 2.46
CA TRP A 90 -15.11 22.36 2.39
C TRP A 90 -14.63 22.62 0.97
N MET A 91 -14.70 21.66 0.05
CA MET A 91 -14.10 21.73 -1.29
C MET A 91 -15.10 22.01 -2.43
N THR A 92 -16.36 22.32 -2.12
CA THR A 92 -17.42 22.61 -3.12
C THR A 92 -17.09 23.74 -4.07
N ARG A 93 -16.22 24.68 -3.70
CA ARG A 93 -15.83 25.83 -4.54
C ARG A 93 -14.69 25.53 -5.52
N VAL A 94 -14.05 24.38 -5.37
CA VAL A 94 -12.94 23.97 -6.25
C VAL A 94 -13.49 23.40 -7.55
N PRO A 95 -12.94 23.76 -8.73
CA PRO A 95 -13.32 23.11 -9.99
C PRO A 95 -13.11 21.57 -9.89
N GLY A 96 -14.11 20.79 -10.26
CA GLY A 96 -14.08 19.34 -10.04
C GLY A 96 -14.38 18.92 -8.58
N GLY A 97 -14.90 19.84 -7.78
CA GLY A 97 -14.98 19.78 -6.31
C GLY A 97 -15.37 18.44 -5.72
N LEU A 98 -16.32 17.70 -6.31
CA LEU A 98 -16.74 16.42 -5.76
C LEU A 98 -15.68 15.32 -5.98
N VAL A 99 -15.01 15.30 -7.14
CA VAL A 99 -13.91 14.36 -7.41
C VAL A 99 -12.69 14.70 -6.54
N VAL A 100 -12.38 16.00 -6.39
CA VAL A 100 -11.30 16.47 -5.52
C VAL A 100 -11.61 16.12 -4.06
N SER A 101 -12.87 16.26 -3.62
CA SER A 101 -13.32 15.83 -2.28
C SER A 101 -13.18 14.32 -2.08
N ASN A 102 -13.51 13.52 -3.10
CA ASN A 102 -13.29 12.07 -3.07
C ASN A 102 -11.82 11.71 -2.92
N LEU A 103 -10.95 12.32 -3.72
CA LEU A 103 -9.50 12.08 -3.63
C LEU A 103 -8.94 12.48 -2.26
N GLY A 104 -9.39 13.62 -1.72
CA GLY A 104 -9.04 14.04 -0.37
C GLY A 104 -9.57 13.08 0.70
N ALA A 105 -10.82 12.60 0.55
CA ALA A 105 -11.40 11.61 1.45
C ALA A 105 -10.65 10.28 1.38
N CYS A 106 -10.27 9.84 0.18
CA CYS A 106 -9.41 8.68 0.00
C CYS A 106 -8.06 8.87 0.70
N ALA A 107 -7.40 10.02 0.53
CA ALA A 107 -6.12 10.30 1.17
C ALA A 107 -6.19 10.25 2.70
N LEU A 108 -7.19 10.91 3.30
CA LEU A 108 -7.38 10.90 4.76
C LEU A 108 -7.81 9.51 5.27
N PHE A 109 -8.71 8.84 4.56
CA PHE A 109 -9.13 7.49 4.93
C PHE A 109 -8.00 6.48 4.77
N SER A 110 -7.13 6.66 3.77
CA SER A 110 -5.92 5.88 3.56
C SER A 110 -5.00 5.91 4.79
N ALA A 111 -4.77 7.10 5.35
CA ALA A 111 -4.02 7.26 6.59
C ALA A 111 -4.65 6.58 7.81
N MET A 112 -5.92 6.18 7.72
CA MET A 112 -6.63 5.46 8.79
C MET A 112 -6.64 3.95 8.57
N SER A 113 -6.79 3.52 7.31
CA SER A 113 -6.99 2.11 6.95
C SER A 113 -5.70 1.37 6.61
N GLY A 114 -4.69 2.09 6.11
CA GLY A 114 -3.44 1.50 5.61
C GLY A 114 -3.62 0.48 4.47
N SER A 115 -4.81 0.46 3.84
CA SER A 115 -5.21 -0.55 2.87
C SER A 115 -5.90 0.08 1.67
N SER A 116 -5.40 -0.20 0.48
CA SER A 116 -5.95 0.31 -0.78
C SER A 116 -7.36 -0.21 -1.08
N PRO A 117 -7.64 -1.53 -1.00
CA PRO A 117 -8.97 -2.06 -1.20
C PRO A 117 -10.00 -1.56 -0.18
N ALA A 118 -9.58 -1.43 1.09
CA ALA A 118 -10.46 -0.92 2.14
C ALA A 118 -10.86 0.54 1.90
N THR A 119 -9.92 1.38 1.44
CA THR A 119 -10.17 2.77 1.05
C THR A 119 -11.14 2.85 -0.12
N CYS A 120 -10.92 2.06 -1.18
CA CYS A 120 -11.85 1.95 -2.31
C CYS A 120 -13.26 1.58 -1.86
N ALA A 121 -13.37 0.57 -0.99
CA ALA A 121 -14.64 0.07 -0.51
C ALA A 121 -15.40 1.10 0.34
N ALA A 122 -14.70 1.74 1.27
CA ALA A 122 -15.32 2.69 2.20
C ALA A 122 -15.79 3.97 1.48
N ILE A 123 -14.91 4.59 0.70
CA ILE A 123 -15.24 5.84 0.00
C ILE A 123 -16.11 5.58 -1.22
N GLY A 124 -15.88 4.47 -1.94
CA GLY A 124 -16.64 4.12 -3.15
C GLY A 124 -18.14 3.94 -2.91
N LYS A 125 -18.51 3.33 -1.79
CA LYS A 125 -19.94 3.14 -1.42
C LYS A 125 -20.71 4.44 -1.33
N MET A 126 -20.09 5.53 -0.95
CA MET A 126 -20.73 6.84 -0.83
C MET A 126 -20.43 7.73 -2.04
N GLY A 127 -19.19 7.77 -2.48
CA GLY A 127 -18.74 8.69 -3.53
C GLY A 127 -19.33 8.38 -4.90
N ILE A 128 -19.40 7.10 -5.32
CA ILE A 128 -19.94 6.73 -6.64
C ILE A 128 -21.42 7.14 -6.78
N PRO A 129 -22.32 6.74 -5.89
CA PRO A 129 -23.74 7.14 -5.99
C PRO A 129 -23.92 8.66 -5.95
N GLU A 130 -23.16 9.37 -5.11
CA GLU A 130 -23.31 10.82 -4.99
C GLU A 130 -22.80 11.56 -6.24
N MET A 131 -21.68 11.11 -6.83
CA MET A 131 -21.19 11.66 -8.10
C MET A 131 -22.18 11.40 -9.24
N ARG A 132 -22.76 10.20 -9.34
CA ARG A 132 -23.77 9.87 -10.34
C ARG A 132 -25.03 10.73 -10.22
N LYS A 133 -25.55 10.95 -9.02
CA LYS A 133 -26.69 11.84 -8.75
C LYS A 133 -26.45 13.25 -9.26
N ARG A 134 -25.20 13.70 -9.28
CA ARG A 134 -24.82 15.02 -9.75
C ARG A 134 -24.39 15.05 -11.21
N GLY A 135 -24.56 13.96 -11.95
CA GLY A 135 -24.34 13.89 -13.39
C GLY A 135 -22.92 13.62 -13.83
N TYR A 136 -22.04 13.15 -12.94
CA TYR A 136 -20.72 12.68 -13.35
C TYR A 136 -20.84 11.35 -14.09
N SER A 137 -19.95 11.14 -15.10
CA SER A 137 -19.90 9.87 -15.81
C SER A 137 -19.40 8.73 -14.92
N ASP A 138 -19.79 7.51 -15.26
CA ASP A 138 -19.35 6.29 -14.56
C ASP A 138 -17.84 6.18 -14.53
N GLU A 139 -17.17 6.54 -15.64
CA GLU A 139 -15.71 6.50 -15.74
C GLU A 139 -15.06 7.41 -14.70
N ILE A 140 -15.53 8.67 -14.60
CA ILE A 140 -14.97 9.64 -13.63
C ILE A 140 -15.28 9.19 -12.21
N ALA A 141 -16.54 8.80 -11.95
CA ALA A 141 -16.98 8.42 -10.61
C ALA A 141 -16.21 7.20 -10.08
N ALA A 142 -16.15 6.14 -10.86
CA ALA A 142 -15.52 4.89 -10.43
C ALA A 142 -13.99 4.94 -10.55
N GLY A 143 -13.46 5.51 -11.64
CA GLY A 143 -12.02 5.57 -11.87
C GLY A 143 -11.27 6.46 -10.89
N SER A 144 -11.83 7.60 -10.50
CA SER A 144 -11.21 8.49 -9.50
C SER A 144 -11.13 7.83 -8.12
N ILE A 145 -12.11 7.02 -7.74
CA ILE A 145 -12.10 6.30 -6.46
C ILE A 145 -11.15 5.10 -6.52
N ALA A 146 -11.11 4.37 -7.65
CA ALA A 146 -10.13 3.30 -7.84
C ALA A 146 -8.70 3.83 -7.69
N ALA A 147 -8.41 4.99 -8.28
CA ALA A 147 -7.13 5.68 -8.15
C ALA A 147 -6.92 6.27 -6.75
N GLY A 148 -7.91 6.96 -6.20
CA GLY A 148 -7.82 7.52 -4.83
C GLY A 148 -7.58 6.45 -3.77
N GLY A 149 -8.15 5.27 -3.95
CA GLY A 149 -7.93 4.13 -3.07
C GLY A 149 -6.48 3.67 -3.04
N THR A 150 -5.71 3.82 -4.13
CA THR A 150 -4.30 3.40 -4.16
C THR A 150 -3.46 4.12 -3.11
N LEU A 151 -3.81 5.36 -2.77
CA LEU A 151 -3.14 6.11 -1.71
C LEU A 151 -3.06 5.35 -0.36
N GLY A 152 -3.89 4.30 -0.19
CA GLY A 152 -3.97 3.49 1.03
C GLY A 152 -2.74 2.69 1.39
N ILE A 153 -1.82 2.48 0.46
CA ILE A 153 -0.57 1.78 0.76
C ILE A 153 0.66 2.70 0.77
N LEU A 154 0.50 3.96 0.35
CA LEU A 154 1.58 4.95 0.38
C LEU A 154 1.52 5.87 1.61
N ILE A 155 0.30 6.37 1.93
CA ILE A 155 0.12 7.31 3.05
C ILE A 155 0.17 6.54 4.38
N PRO A 156 1.09 6.89 5.31
CA PRO A 156 1.22 6.18 6.58
C PRO A 156 0.02 6.39 7.53
N PRO A 157 -0.26 5.39 8.39
CA PRO A 157 0.41 4.09 8.48
C PRO A 157 0.01 3.13 7.36
N SER A 158 0.99 2.43 6.79
CA SER A 158 0.81 1.52 5.67
C SER A 158 1.29 0.11 6.00
N VAL A 159 0.40 -0.88 5.86
CA VAL A 159 0.74 -2.30 6.05
C VAL A 159 1.82 -2.74 5.07
N THR A 160 1.78 -2.25 3.84
CA THR A 160 2.77 -2.56 2.80
C THR A 160 4.16 -2.08 3.16
N MET A 161 4.28 -0.87 3.72
CA MET A 161 5.56 -0.33 4.20
C MET A 161 6.07 -1.06 5.45
N ILE A 162 5.18 -1.52 6.34
CA ILE A 162 5.57 -2.37 7.46
C ILE A 162 6.18 -3.67 6.96
N VAL A 163 5.53 -4.31 6.01
CA VAL A 163 6.02 -5.56 5.40
C VAL A 163 7.37 -5.35 4.72
N TYR A 164 7.54 -4.23 4.00
CA TYR A 164 8.84 -3.89 3.43
C TYR A 164 9.89 -3.71 4.52
N GLY A 165 9.58 -2.95 5.58
CA GLY A 165 10.51 -2.72 6.69
C GLY A 165 10.96 -4.01 7.38
N ILE A 166 10.05 -4.96 7.55
CA ILE A 166 10.35 -6.27 8.12
C ILE A 166 11.22 -7.10 7.16
N ALA A 167 10.83 -7.16 5.87
CA ALA A 167 11.54 -7.96 4.88
C ALA A 167 12.94 -7.44 4.54
N THR A 168 13.20 -6.15 4.76
CA THR A 168 14.48 -5.49 4.47
C THR A 168 15.25 -5.09 5.73
N GLU A 169 14.73 -5.40 6.91
CA GLU A 169 15.30 -5.01 8.21
C GLU A 169 15.50 -3.48 8.35
N THR A 170 14.65 -2.68 7.67
CA THR A 170 14.71 -1.22 7.71
C THR A 170 13.72 -0.63 8.72
N SER A 171 13.98 0.58 9.22
CA SER A 171 13.14 1.25 10.22
C SER A 171 11.76 1.59 9.67
N ILE A 172 10.70 1.00 10.25
CA ILE A 172 9.31 1.28 9.90
C ILE A 172 8.96 2.76 10.11
N GLY A 173 9.48 3.37 11.18
CA GLY A 173 9.28 4.80 11.44
C GLY A 173 9.83 5.67 10.31
N ARG A 174 11.05 5.39 9.86
CA ARG A 174 11.63 6.09 8.70
C ARG A 174 10.84 5.87 7.42
N LEU A 175 10.40 4.63 7.17
CA LEU A 175 9.57 4.31 5.99
C LEU A 175 8.28 5.11 5.98
N PHE A 176 7.63 5.24 7.12
CA PHE A 176 6.41 6.04 7.22
C PHE A 176 6.68 7.52 6.93
N LEU A 177 7.76 8.10 7.49
CA LEU A 177 8.17 9.47 7.17
C LEU A 177 8.49 9.63 5.68
N ALA A 178 9.19 8.65 5.08
CA ALA A 178 9.51 8.66 3.67
C ALA A 178 8.27 8.66 2.76
N GLY A 179 7.16 8.06 3.21
CA GLY A 179 5.88 8.04 2.47
C GLY A 179 5.07 9.33 2.54
N VAL A 180 5.29 10.20 3.55
CA VAL A 180 4.45 11.40 3.76
C VAL A 180 4.53 12.39 2.60
N MET A 181 5.73 12.87 2.27
CA MET A 181 5.90 13.89 1.24
C MET A 181 5.55 13.36 -0.17
N PRO A 182 5.98 12.15 -0.57
CA PRO A 182 5.51 11.54 -1.81
C PRO A 182 3.99 11.31 -1.85
N GLY A 183 3.38 10.94 -0.72
CA GLY A 183 1.93 10.80 -0.60
C GLY A 183 1.20 12.13 -0.86
N ILE A 184 1.65 13.23 -0.23
CA ILE A 184 1.13 14.58 -0.48
C ILE A 184 1.32 14.98 -1.95
N MET A 185 2.50 14.70 -2.52
CA MET A 185 2.81 14.97 -3.92
C MET A 185 1.84 14.21 -4.84
N LEU A 186 1.60 12.93 -4.59
CA LEU A 186 0.72 12.11 -5.41
C LEU A 186 -0.73 12.58 -5.32
N VAL A 187 -1.23 12.90 -4.12
CA VAL A 187 -2.55 13.53 -3.93
C VAL A 187 -2.64 14.84 -4.71
N GLY A 188 -1.60 15.68 -4.64
CA GLY A 188 -1.52 16.91 -5.40
C GLY A 188 -1.58 16.71 -6.91
N LEU A 189 -0.85 15.73 -7.44
CA LEU A 189 -0.89 15.37 -8.87
C LEU A 189 -2.28 14.89 -9.28
N PHE A 190 -2.93 14.03 -8.49
CA PHE A 190 -4.29 13.56 -8.75
C PHE A 190 -5.30 14.70 -8.76
N MET A 191 -5.23 15.58 -7.76
CA MET A 191 -6.09 16.76 -7.69
C MET A 191 -5.83 17.73 -8.85
N ALA A 192 -4.56 18.02 -9.16
CA ALA A 192 -4.17 18.88 -10.27
C ALA A 192 -4.68 18.35 -11.61
N TRP A 193 -4.51 17.05 -11.86
CA TRP A 193 -5.07 16.43 -13.06
C TRP A 193 -6.59 16.55 -13.12
N THR A 194 -7.27 16.29 -12.01
CA THR A 194 -8.72 16.39 -11.92
C THR A 194 -9.20 17.81 -12.21
N ILE A 195 -8.57 18.83 -11.62
CA ILE A 195 -8.90 20.23 -11.84
C ILE A 195 -8.64 20.64 -13.30
N TYR A 196 -7.50 20.22 -13.86
CA TYR A 196 -7.14 20.48 -15.25
C TYR A 196 -8.16 19.85 -16.22
N SER A 197 -8.51 18.58 -16.01
CA SER A 197 -9.50 17.86 -16.82
C SER A 197 -10.89 18.50 -16.73
N ALA A 198 -11.28 18.90 -15.53
CA ALA A 198 -12.52 19.65 -15.28
C ALA A 198 -12.59 20.98 -15.99
N TRP A 199 -11.48 21.71 -15.98
CA TRP A 199 -11.36 23.01 -16.65
C TRP A 199 -11.42 22.86 -18.16
N ARG A 200 -10.71 21.87 -18.72
CA ARG A 200 -10.62 21.65 -20.18
C ARG A 200 -11.92 21.13 -20.79
N SER A 201 -12.59 20.20 -20.11
CA SER A 201 -13.81 19.55 -20.63
C SER A 201 -15.05 20.45 -20.55
N GLY A 202 -15.02 21.49 -19.74
CA GLY A 202 -16.18 22.36 -19.48
C GLY A 202 -17.39 21.63 -18.87
N THR A 203 -17.34 20.30 -18.79
CA THR A 203 -18.44 19.42 -18.37
C THR A 203 -18.86 19.67 -16.93
N LEU A 204 -17.93 20.18 -16.11
CA LEU A 204 -18.15 20.39 -14.68
C LEU A 204 -18.72 21.80 -14.33
N LYS A 205 -18.85 22.69 -15.33
CA LYS A 205 -19.48 24.02 -15.11
C LYS A 205 -20.99 23.95 -14.86
N ASN A 206 -21.64 22.88 -15.30
CA ASN A 206 -23.09 22.73 -15.22
C ASN A 206 -23.56 21.83 -14.05
N LEU A 207 -22.62 21.35 -13.22
CA LEU A 207 -22.97 20.51 -12.07
C LEU A 207 -23.47 21.41 -10.94
N SER A 208 -24.63 21.05 -10.38
CA SER A 208 -25.24 21.78 -9.27
C SER A 208 -24.36 21.72 -8.03
N MET A 209 -23.59 22.79 -7.80
CA MET A 209 -22.80 22.94 -6.59
C MET A 209 -23.68 23.42 -5.45
N ARG A 210 -23.84 22.61 -4.43
CA ARG A 210 -24.46 23.04 -3.18
C ARG A 210 -23.49 23.94 -2.42
N SER A 211 -23.91 25.16 -2.07
CA SER A 211 -23.11 26.02 -1.19
C SER A 211 -23.40 25.69 0.27
N TYR A 212 -22.36 25.51 1.05
CA TYR A 212 -22.48 25.25 2.49
C TYR A 212 -22.06 26.49 3.29
N THR A 213 -22.81 26.75 4.35
CA THR A 213 -22.48 27.78 5.34
C THR A 213 -21.33 27.36 6.24
N LEU A 214 -20.66 28.30 6.91
CA LEU A 214 -19.60 27.97 7.87
C LEU A 214 -20.08 27.05 8.99
N THR A 215 -21.31 27.27 9.45
CA THR A 215 -21.94 26.43 10.49
C THR A 215 -22.08 24.99 10.04
N GLU A 216 -22.58 24.75 8.82
CA GLU A 216 -22.69 23.38 8.25
C GLU A 216 -21.32 22.72 8.06
N ARG A 217 -20.27 23.49 7.77
CA ARG A 217 -18.88 22.97 7.64
C ARG A 217 -18.28 22.57 9.00
N LEU A 218 -18.59 23.32 10.05
CA LEU A 218 -18.07 23.03 11.40
C LEU A 218 -18.85 21.90 12.09
N GLU A 219 -20.13 21.71 11.77
CA GLU A 219 -21.00 20.69 12.36
C GLU A 219 -20.51 19.26 12.14
N ILE A 220 -19.84 18.98 11.01
CA ILE A 220 -19.33 17.64 10.69
C ILE A 220 -17.99 17.32 11.35
N LEU A 221 -17.20 18.35 11.73
CA LEU A 221 -15.84 18.17 12.26
C LEU A 221 -15.77 17.30 13.53
N PRO A 222 -16.69 17.38 14.50
CA PRO A 222 -16.64 16.52 15.69
C PRO A 222 -16.68 15.03 15.40
N ARG A 223 -17.20 14.60 14.23
CA ARG A 223 -17.22 13.20 13.82
C ARG A 223 -15.91 12.74 13.19
N VAL A 224 -15.17 13.65 12.59
CA VAL A 224 -13.95 13.36 11.81
C VAL A 224 -12.69 13.58 12.64
N ILE A 225 -12.62 14.69 13.41
CA ILE A 225 -11.46 15.08 14.22
C ILE A 225 -10.95 13.96 15.14
N PRO A 226 -11.77 13.19 15.88
CA PRO A 226 -11.27 12.16 16.76
C PRO A 226 -10.41 11.11 16.05
N PHE A 227 -10.79 10.72 14.83
CA PHE A 227 -10.01 9.76 14.05
C PHE A 227 -8.72 10.36 13.51
N LEU A 228 -8.76 11.61 13.06
CA LEU A 228 -7.54 12.33 12.64
C LEU A 228 -6.57 12.50 13.81
N LEU A 229 -7.07 12.70 15.03
CA LEU A 229 -6.25 12.80 16.24
C LEU A 229 -5.59 11.44 16.59
N ILE A 230 -6.25 10.30 16.35
CA ILE A 230 -5.59 8.98 16.51
C ILE A 230 -4.39 8.89 15.58
N ILE A 231 -4.57 9.21 14.28
CA ILE A 231 -3.48 9.14 13.32
C ILE A 231 -2.33 10.08 13.72
N ALA A 232 -2.65 11.33 14.02
CA ALA A 232 -1.67 12.31 14.45
C ALA A 232 -0.95 11.84 15.73
N GLY A 233 -1.68 11.25 16.68
CA GLY A 233 -1.12 10.70 17.91
C GLY A 233 -0.20 9.51 17.68
N VAL A 234 -0.60 8.57 16.82
CA VAL A 234 0.22 7.40 16.41
C VAL A 234 1.51 7.86 15.75
N LEU A 235 1.41 8.77 14.78
CA LEU A 235 2.59 9.30 14.09
C LEU A 235 3.48 10.10 15.03
N TYR A 236 2.90 10.94 15.88
CA TYR A 236 3.65 11.71 16.89
C TYR A 236 4.40 10.82 17.88
N ALA A 237 3.72 9.79 18.43
CA ALA A 237 4.33 8.87 19.40
C ALA A 237 5.50 8.09 18.78
N MET A 238 5.34 7.67 17.53
CA MET A 238 6.36 6.91 16.81
C MET A 238 7.55 7.78 16.39
N TYR A 239 7.29 8.98 15.86
CA TYR A 239 8.35 9.91 15.42
C TYR A 239 9.06 10.61 16.56
N GLY A 240 8.34 10.86 17.65
CA GLY A 240 8.91 11.42 18.88
C GLY A 240 9.72 10.40 19.69
N GLY A 241 9.84 9.13 19.22
CA GLY A 241 10.55 8.08 19.95
C GLY A 241 9.88 7.67 21.27
N VAL A 242 8.60 8.03 21.46
CA VAL A 242 7.84 7.72 22.68
C VAL A 242 7.48 6.25 22.74
N ALA A 243 7.18 5.64 21.58
CA ALA A 243 6.78 4.26 21.47
C ALA A 243 7.19 3.66 20.11
N THR A 244 7.35 2.33 20.07
CA THR A 244 7.64 1.56 18.86
C THR A 244 6.43 1.49 17.94
N ALA A 245 6.65 1.06 16.68
CA ALA A 245 5.57 0.85 15.71
C ALA A 245 4.50 -0.14 16.23
N SER A 246 4.91 -1.21 16.93
CA SER A 246 4.00 -2.21 17.48
C SER A 246 3.16 -1.66 18.64
N GLU A 247 3.78 -0.89 19.54
CA GLU A 247 3.09 -0.26 20.67
C GLU A 247 2.10 0.80 20.20
N THR A 248 2.52 1.66 19.26
CA THR A 248 1.64 2.69 18.68
C THR A 248 0.48 2.07 17.91
N ALA A 249 0.71 0.97 17.20
CA ALA A 249 -0.34 0.23 16.51
C ALA A 249 -1.37 -0.35 17.49
N ALA A 250 -0.91 -0.93 18.61
CA ALA A 250 -1.79 -1.50 19.63
C ALA A 250 -2.67 -0.44 20.29
N VAL A 251 -2.07 0.69 20.67
CA VAL A 251 -2.82 1.84 21.22
C VAL A 251 -3.79 2.42 20.18
N GLY A 252 -3.33 2.59 18.94
CA GLY A 252 -4.16 3.05 17.83
C GLY A 252 -5.36 2.14 17.55
N ALA A 253 -5.16 0.83 17.56
CA ALA A 253 -6.23 -0.16 17.40
C ALA A 253 -7.26 -0.09 18.54
N LEU A 254 -6.80 0.00 19.78
CA LEU A 254 -7.68 0.14 20.93
C LEU A 254 -8.50 1.42 20.85
N LEU A 255 -7.85 2.56 20.58
CA LEU A 255 -8.53 3.85 20.45
C LEU A 255 -9.54 3.85 19.29
N ALA A 256 -9.18 3.26 18.14
CA ALA A 256 -10.08 3.13 17.00
C ALA A 256 -11.32 2.32 17.34
N LEU A 257 -11.18 1.18 18.04
CA LEU A 257 -12.29 0.37 18.51
C LEU A 257 -13.16 1.14 19.50
N VAL A 258 -12.57 1.82 20.48
CA VAL A 258 -13.31 2.63 21.46
C VAL A 258 -14.09 3.74 20.77
N LEU A 259 -13.46 4.48 19.83
CA LEU A 259 -14.17 5.53 19.08
C LEU A 259 -15.28 4.97 18.20
N ALA A 260 -15.06 3.81 17.56
CA ALA A 260 -16.10 3.13 16.79
C ALA A 260 -17.31 2.77 17.68
N MET A 261 -17.08 2.30 18.90
CA MET A 261 -18.13 2.02 19.87
C MET A 261 -18.82 3.29 20.37
N VAL A 262 -18.08 4.33 20.72
CA VAL A 262 -18.62 5.55 21.34
C VAL A 262 -19.32 6.44 20.30
N ILE A 263 -18.66 6.75 19.16
CA ILE A 263 -19.17 7.69 18.16
C ILE A 263 -20.23 7.02 17.29
N TYR A 264 -19.94 5.79 16.78
CA TYR A 264 -20.82 5.09 15.84
C TYR A 264 -21.71 4.06 16.49
N ARG A 265 -21.69 3.95 17.83
CA ARG A 265 -22.51 3.00 18.61
C ARG A 265 -22.40 1.56 18.10
N MET A 266 -21.17 1.15 17.75
CA MET A 266 -20.88 -0.18 17.24
C MET A 266 -20.85 -1.20 18.39
N TRP A 267 -21.98 -1.42 19.06
CA TRP A 267 -22.12 -2.32 20.20
C TRP A 267 -22.53 -3.74 19.83
N GLN A 268 -22.82 -3.99 18.58
CA GLN A 268 -23.28 -5.31 18.14
C GLN A 268 -22.14 -6.33 18.20
N PRO A 269 -22.23 -7.40 19.03
CA PRO A 269 -21.15 -8.38 19.16
C PRO A 269 -20.78 -9.05 17.83
N ARG A 270 -21.76 -9.21 16.94
CA ARG A 270 -21.54 -9.80 15.60
C ARG A 270 -20.63 -8.92 14.73
N VAL A 271 -20.78 -7.60 14.79
CA VAL A 271 -19.96 -6.66 14.02
C VAL A 271 -18.55 -6.62 14.60
N ILE A 272 -18.42 -6.53 15.92
CA ILE A 272 -17.12 -6.58 16.60
C ILE A 272 -16.39 -7.89 16.27
N TRP A 273 -17.11 -9.01 16.35
CA TRP A 273 -16.55 -10.33 16.00
C TRP A 273 -16.10 -10.40 14.53
N SER A 274 -16.88 -9.84 13.59
CA SER A 274 -16.48 -9.81 12.17
C SER A 274 -15.21 -9.01 11.96
N VAL A 275 -15.05 -7.85 12.63
CA VAL A 275 -13.82 -7.05 12.57
C VAL A 275 -12.62 -7.88 13.01
N PHE A 276 -12.68 -8.50 14.19
CA PHE A 276 -11.56 -9.33 14.68
C PHE A 276 -11.30 -10.54 13.79
N ARG A 277 -12.34 -11.26 13.39
CA ARG A 277 -12.20 -12.46 12.56
C ARG A 277 -11.56 -12.15 11.21
N ASP A 278 -12.03 -11.09 10.54
CA ASP A 278 -11.56 -10.77 9.19
C ASP A 278 -10.17 -10.14 9.23
N SER A 279 -9.88 -9.29 10.23
CA SER A 279 -8.54 -8.78 10.50
C SER A 279 -7.53 -9.88 10.85
N THR A 280 -7.94 -10.86 11.66
CA THR A 280 -7.08 -12.00 12.00
C THR A 280 -6.76 -12.84 10.77
N LYS A 281 -7.73 -13.10 9.89
CA LYS A 281 -7.48 -13.83 8.64
C LYS A 281 -6.47 -13.11 7.75
N GLU A 282 -6.62 -11.80 7.59
CA GLU A 282 -5.71 -10.97 6.80
C GLU A 282 -4.31 -10.93 7.43
N ALA A 283 -4.22 -10.72 8.73
CA ALA A 283 -2.96 -10.70 9.46
C ALA A 283 -2.22 -12.03 9.37
N VAL A 284 -2.91 -13.15 9.62
CA VAL A 284 -2.34 -14.50 9.52
C VAL A 284 -1.86 -14.79 8.11
N MET A 285 -2.62 -14.41 7.08
CA MET A 285 -2.20 -14.57 5.69
C MET A 285 -0.89 -13.81 5.42
N ILE A 286 -0.80 -12.55 5.84
CA ILE A 286 0.39 -11.72 5.63
C ILE A 286 1.59 -12.30 6.40
N MET A 287 1.43 -12.62 7.68
CA MET A 287 2.49 -13.20 8.51
C MET A 287 2.98 -14.55 7.95
N PHE A 288 2.05 -15.37 7.42
CA PHE A 288 2.39 -16.63 6.76
C PHE A 288 3.22 -16.42 5.49
N ILE A 289 2.89 -15.39 4.69
CA ILE A 289 3.68 -15.03 3.49
C ILE A 289 5.07 -14.55 3.89
N ILE A 290 5.19 -13.71 4.93
CA ILE A 290 6.49 -13.18 5.39
C ILE A 290 7.40 -14.33 5.85
N ALA A 291 6.91 -15.21 6.72
CA ALA A 291 7.70 -16.33 7.20
C ALA A 291 8.09 -17.31 6.10
N ALA A 292 7.19 -17.56 5.13
CA ALA A 292 7.50 -18.36 3.96
C ALA A 292 8.58 -17.75 3.07
N ALA A 293 8.57 -16.42 2.96
CA ALA A 293 9.57 -15.70 2.18
C ALA A 293 10.92 -15.59 2.92
N GLY A 294 10.94 -15.58 4.25
CA GLY A 294 12.18 -15.72 5.03
C GLY A 294 12.86 -17.06 4.73
N VAL A 295 12.10 -18.14 4.67
CA VAL A 295 12.62 -19.46 4.24
C VAL A 295 13.12 -19.41 2.79
N PHE A 296 12.40 -18.72 1.90
CA PHE A 296 12.83 -18.55 0.51
C PHE A 296 14.12 -17.72 0.42
N ALA A 297 14.23 -16.65 1.20
CA ALA A 297 15.47 -15.85 1.29
C ALA A 297 16.66 -16.66 1.84
N TYR A 298 16.41 -17.47 2.87
CA TYR A 298 17.41 -18.40 3.38
C TYR A 298 17.89 -19.37 2.30
N MET A 299 16.98 -19.99 1.56
CA MET A 299 17.31 -20.87 0.44
C MET A 299 18.14 -20.17 -0.64
N MET A 300 17.73 -18.96 -1.05
CA MET A 300 18.47 -18.16 -2.04
C MET A 300 19.89 -17.83 -1.57
N SER A 301 20.05 -17.50 -0.29
CA SER A 301 21.33 -17.18 0.32
C SER A 301 22.22 -18.43 0.50
N SER A 302 21.65 -19.54 1.01
CA SER A 302 22.34 -20.81 1.22
C SER A 302 22.89 -21.40 -0.09
N LEU A 303 22.17 -21.21 -1.19
CA LEU A 303 22.59 -21.63 -2.54
C LEU A 303 23.47 -20.60 -3.26
N PHE A 304 23.92 -19.54 -2.58
CA PHE A 304 24.76 -18.45 -3.11
C PHE A 304 24.16 -17.70 -4.30
N ILE A 305 22.85 -17.81 -4.53
CA ILE A 305 22.16 -17.19 -5.66
C ILE A 305 22.16 -15.67 -5.49
N THR A 306 21.78 -15.17 -4.32
CA THR A 306 21.68 -13.72 -4.03
C THR A 306 23.04 -13.03 -4.21
N GLN A 307 24.11 -13.62 -3.65
CA GLN A 307 25.46 -13.07 -3.72
C GLN A 307 26.00 -13.04 -5.17
N THR A 308 25.72 -14.10 -5.92
CA THR A 308 26.18 -14.20 -7.31
C THR A 308 25.45 -13.23 -8.24
N ILE A 309 24.11 -13.06 -8.04
CA ILE A 309 23.35 -12.05 -8.78
C ILE A 309 23.86 -10.64 -8.47
N ALA A 310 24.12 -10.33 -7.19
CA ALA A 310 24.64 -9.02 -6.80
C ALA A 310 26.03 -8.76 -7.42
N GLN A 311 26.94 -9.74 -7.42
CA GLN A 311 28.26 -9.64 -8.05
C GLN A 311 28.14 -9.50 -9.57
N TRP A 312 27.27 -10.27 -10.21
CA TRP A 312 27.03 -10.17 -11.64
C TRP A 312 26.54 -8.79 -12.05
N ILE A 313 25.58 -8.23 -11.30
CA ILE A 313 25.03 -6.88 -11.56
C ILE A 313 26.10 -5.81 -11.30
N ALA A 314 26.89 -5.94 -10.23
CA ALA A 314 27.99 -5.02 -9.94
C ALA A 314 29.09 -5.05 -11.03
N GLY A 315 29.24 -6.18 -11.71
CA GLY A 315 30.16 -6.33 -12.86
C GLY A 315 29.62 -5.81 -14.19
N LEU A 316 28.31 -5.49 -14.25
CA LEU A 316 27.72 -4.86 -15.41
C LEU A 316 28.02 -3.36 -15.38
N GLU A 317 28.77 -2.85 -16.34
CA GLU A 317 28.98 -1.40 -16.53
C GLU A 317 27.72 -0.69 -17.02
N VAL A 318 26.58 -0.94 -16.36
CA VAL A 318 25.28 -0.36 -16.69
C VAL A 318 25.05 0.87 -15.83
N ASN A 319 24.55 1.95 -16.45
CA ASN A 319 24.13 3.13 -15.71
C ASN A 319 23.07 2.75 -14.66
N ARG A 320 23.25 3.19 -13.40
CA ARG A 320 22.37 2.87 -12.27
C ARG A 320 20.89 3.19 -12.55
N TRP A 321 20.61 4.23 -13.33
CA TRP A 321 19.23 4.61 -13.69
C TRP A 321 18.60 3.65 -14.71
N VAL A 322 19.40 3.05 -15.60
CA VAL A 322 18.94 1.98 -16.50
C VAL A 322 18.61 0.74 -15.70
N LEU A 323 19.45 0.38 -14.73
CA LEU A 323 19.18 -0.71 -13.78
C LEU A 323 17.88 -0.46 -13.02
N MET A 324 17.68 0.76 -12.47
CA MET A 324 16.45 1.14 -11.79
C MET A 324 15.23 1.05 -12.71
N GLY A 325 15.34 1.45 -13.98
CA GLY A 325 14.29 1.30 -14.98
C GLY A 325 13.89 -0.16 -15.22
N ILE A 326 14.87 -1.06 -15.30
CA ILE A 326 14.66 -2.50 -15.45
C ILE A 326 13.98 -3.08 -14.21
N ILE A 327 14.44 -2.72 -13.01
CA ILE A 327 13.82 -3.14 -11.74
C ILE A 327 12.36 -2.67 -11.66
N ASN A 328 12.10 -1.41 -11.98
CA ASN A 328 10.73 -0.87 -11.97
C ASN A 328 9.81 -1.58 -12.97
N LEU A 329 10.31 -1.88 -14.17
CA LEU A 329 9.55 -2.62 -15.17
C LEU A 329 9.23 -4.04 -14.71
N PHE A 330 10.23 -4.73 -14.12
CA PHE A 330 10.02 -6.06 -13.53
C PHE A 330 8.98 -6.03 -12.41
N LEU A 331 9.09 -5.08 -11.49
CA LEU A 331 8.17 -4.91 -10.38
C LEU A 331 6.75 -4.56 -10.85
N LEU A 332 6.63 -3.73 -11.89
CA LEU A 332 5.36 -3.40 -12.50
C LEU A 332 4.67 -4.64 -13.08
N VAL A 333 5.41 -5.45 -13.82
CA VAL A 333 4.90 -6.70 -14.38
C VAL A 333 4.50 -7.66 -13.25
N ALA A 334 5.32 -7.82 -12.21
CA ALA A 334 4.99 -8.65 -11.06
C ALA A 334 3.72 -8.14 -10.32
N GLY A 335 3.60 -6.82 -10.14
CA GLY A 335 2.47 -6.16 -9.49
C GLY A 335 1.15 -6.27 -10.25
N PHE A 336 1.17 -6.56 -11.55
CA PHE A 336 -0.06 -6.84 -12.30
C PHE A 336 -0.71 -8.18 -11.92
N PHE A 337 0.07 -9.13 -11.42
CA PHE A 337 -0.38 -10.49 -11.13
C PHE A 337 -0.45 -10.82 -9.64
N LEU A 338 0.41 -10.20 -8.83
CA LEU A 338 0.59 -10.54 -7.43
C LEU A 338 0.20 -9.36 -6.52
N PRO A 339 -0.35 -9.63 -5.33
CA PRO A 339 -0.60 -8.58 -4.35
C PRO A 339 0.72 -7.93 -3.87
N PRO A 340 0.69 -6.63 -3.52
CA PRO A 340 1.89 -5.87 -3.13
C PRO A 340 2.76 -6.55 -2.08
N VAL A 341 2.14 -7.10 -1.03
CA VAL A 341 2.84 -7.83 0.04
C VAL A 341 3.66 -9.00 -0.50
N ALA A 342 3.08 -9.79 -1.41
CA ALA A 342 3.77 -10.93 -1.99
C ALA A 342 4.97 -10.50 -2.84
N VAL A 343 4.80 -9.48 -3.69
CA VAL A 343 5.90 -8.96 -4.52
C VAL A 343 7.05 -8.47 -3.66
N ILE A 344 6.75 -7.66 -2.64
CA ILE A 344 7.77 -7.09 -1.74
C ILE A 344 8.58 -8.20 -1.09
N VAL A 345 7.91 -9.13 -0.44
CA VAL A 345 8.59 -10.15 0.37
C VAL A 345 9.39 -11.13 -0.48
N MET A 346 8.93 -11.42 -1.71
CA MET A 346 9.67 -12.27 -2.64
C MET A 346 10.89 -11.57 -3.26
N THR A 347 10.79 -10.27 -3.51
CA THR A 347 11.82 -9.53 -4.24
C THR A 347 12.83 -8.83 -3.32
N ALA A 348 12.45 -8.48 -2.10
CA ALA A 348 13.30 -7.77 -1.16
C ALA A 348 14.67 -8.43 -0.92
N PRO A 349 14.78 -9.75 -0.68
CA PRO A 349 16.06 -10.40 -0.44
C PRO A 349 17.02 -10.33 -1.65
N ILE A 350 16.45 -10.24 -2.85
CA ILE A 350 17.21 -10.15 -4.11
C ILE A 350 17.58 -8.71 -4.41
N LEU A 351 16.60 -7.80 -4.25
CA LEU A 351 16.76 -6.41 -4.65
C LEU A 351 17.63 -5.60 -3.67
N MET A 352 17.56 -5.89 -2.35
CA MET A 352 18.33 -5.10 -1.37
C MET A 352 19.83 -5.09 -1.61
N PRO A 353 20.52 -6.23 -1.80
CA PRO A 353 21.95 -6.21 -2.13
C PRO A 353 22.27 -5.44 -3.41
N ILE A 354 21.38 -5.54 -4.42
CA ILE A 354 21.54 -4.85 -5.70
C ILE A 354 21.42 -3.33 -5.54
N LEU A 355 20.41 -2.87 -4.77
CA LEU A 355 20.16 -1.46 -4.50
C LEU A 355 21.31 -0.81 -3.75
N LEU A 356 21.84 -1.49 -2.72
CA LEU A 356 22.97 -1.02 -1.94
C LEU A 356 24.24 -0.97 -2.77
N ALA A 357 24.49 -1.98 -3.62
CA ALA A 357 25.62 -1.99 -4.55
C ALA A 357 25.53 -0.88 -5.62
N ALA A 358 24.34 -0.47 -6.01
CA ALA A 358 24.08 0.61 -6.95
C ALA A 358 23.95 2.01 -6.29
N ASP A 359 24.22 2.10 -4.98
CA ASP A 359 24.14 3.34 -4.18
C ASP A 359 22.76 4.00 -4.26
N PHE A 360 21.70 3.19 -4.09
CA PHE A 360 20.32 3.67 -3.90
C PHE A 360 19.91 3.60 -2.44
N ASP A 361 19.21 4.65 -1.98
CA ASP A 361 18.62 4.71 -0.66
C ASP A 361 17.45 3.72 -0.53
N PRO A 362 17.42 2.82 0.49
CA PRO A 362 16.37 1.83 0.68
C PRO A 362 15.00 2.45 0.97
N TYR A 363 14.96 3.59 1.66
CA TYR A 363 13.70 4.29 2.01
C TYR A 363 13.10 4.97 0.79
N TRP A 364 13.94 5.62 -0.04
CA TRP A 364 13.51 6.14 -1.32
C TRP A 364 12.96 5.03 -2.22
N PHE A 365 13.67 3.90 -2.30
CA PHE A 365 13.23 2.77 -3.11
C PHE A 365 11.91 2.17 -2.60
N ALA A 366 11.70 2.08 -1.29
CA ALA A 366 10.43 1.63 -0.71
C ALA A 366 9.23 2.45 -1.22
N VAL A 367 9.39 3.77 -1.33
CA VAL A 367 8.36 4.66 -1.87
C VAL A 367 8.12 4.41 -3.36
N VAL A 368 9.20 4.31 -4.15
CA VAL A 368 9.10 4.02 -5.59
C VAL A 368 8.43 2.66 -5.83
N LEU A 369 8.84 1.64 -5.09
CA LEU A 369 8.23 0.31 -5.12
C LEU A 369 6.75 0.37 -4.77
N THR A 370 6.38 1.10 -3.72
CA THR A 370 4.99 1.23 -3.29
C THR A 370 4.13 1.86 -4.38
N ILE A 371 4.59 2.96 -5.00
CA ILE A 371 3.87 3.59 -6.12
C ILE A 371 3.76 2.63 -7.32
N ASN A 372 4.79 1.85 -7.57
CA ASN A 372 4.77 0.83 -8.62
C ASN A 372 3.70 -0.25 -8.35
N MET A 373 3.59 -0.70 -7.09
CA MET A 373 2.53 -1.64 -6.68
C MET A 373 1.14 -1.03 -6.78
N GLU A 374 0.99 0.27 -6.50
CA GLU A 374 -0.27 0.99 -6.68
C GLU A 374 -0.75 0.99 -8.14
N ILE A 375 0.17 1.18 -9.09
CA ILE A 375 -0.14 1.07 -10.53
C ILE A 375 -0.70 -0.33 -10.81
N GLY A 376 -0.08 -1.38 -10.25
CA GLY A 376 -0.56 -2.76 -10.39
C GLY A 376 -1.98 -2.99 -9.86
N LEU A 377 -2.36 -2.30 -8.77
CA LEU A 377 -3.69 -2.43 -8.17
C LEU A 377 -4.84 -1.88 -9.04
N ILE A 378 -4.55 -0.99 -9.98
CA ILE A 378 -5.55 -0.38 -10.88
C ILE A 378 -5.30 -0.69 -12.36
N THR A 379 -4.43 -1.64 -12.65
CA THR A 379 -4.07 -2.03 -14.02
C THR A 379 -4.32 -3.53 -14.22
N PRO A 380 -4.93 -3.95 -15.36
CA PRO A 380 -5.10 -5.36 -15.68
C PRO A 380 -3.73 -6.08 -15.81
N PRO A 381 -3.69 -7.44 -15.62
CA PRO A 381 -4.84 -8.36 -15.66
C PRO A 381 -5.59 -8.51 -14.34
N VAL A 382 -4.97 -8.31 -13.16
CA VAL A 382 -5.69 -8.46 -11.89
C VAL A 382 -6.36 -7.14 -11.49
N GLY A 383 -5.61 -6.08 -11.21
CA GLY A 383 -6.18 -4.77 -10.88
C GLY A 383 -7.18 -4.82 -9.70
N LEU A 384 -6.72 -5.23 -8.52
CA LEU A 384 -7.58 -5.54 -7.38
C LEU A 384 -8.61 -4.45 -7.06
N ASN A 385 -8.22 -3.17 -7.11
CA ASN A 385 -9.13 -2.06 -6.87
C ASN A 385 -10.24 -1.95 -7.90
N LEU A 386 -9.98 -2.33 -9.17
CA LEU A 386 -11.01 -2.35 -10.20
C LEU A 386 -12.12 -3.33 -9.84
N TYR A 387 -11.77 -4.51 -9.32
CA TYR A 387 -12.74 -5.51 -8.86
C TYR A 387 -13.47 -5.07 -7.60
N VAL A 388 -12.79 -4.41 -6.66
CA VAL A 388 -13.44 -3.85 -5.47
C VAL A 388 -14.49 -2.82 -5.88
N ILE A 389 -14.17 -1.91 -6.79
CA ILE A 389 -15.13 -0.92 -7.29
C ILE A 389 -16.28 -1.59 -8.06
N ASN A 390 -15.98 -2.58 -8.90
CA ASN A 390 -17.03 -3.33 -9.62
C ASN A 390 -17.95 -4.10 -8.67
N SER A 391 -17.45 -4.60 -7.53
CA SER A 391 -18.29 -5.26 -6.52
C SER A 391 -19.24 -4.29 -5.81
N ILE A 392 -18.88 -3.01 -5.71
CA ILE A 392 -19.69 -1.95 -5.10
C ILE A 392 -20.73 -1.40 -6.09
N ALA A 393 -20.33 -1.29 -7.36
CA ALA A 393 -21.17 -0.78 -8.45
C ALA A 393 -21.12 -1.77 -9.63
N PRO A 394 -21.86 -2.91 -9.52
CA PRO A 394 -21.78 -3.99 -10.51
C PRO A 394 -22.30 -3.61 -11.92
N ASP A 395 -23.07 -2.55 -12.00
CA ASP A 395 -23.60 -1.97 -13.23
C ASP A 395 -22.55 -1.17 -14.02
N ILE A 396 -21.40 -0.82 -13.40
CA ILE A 396 -20.26 -0.19 -14.09
C ILE A 396 -19.30 -1.28 -14.58
N SER A 397 -19.10 -1.35 -15.90
CA SER A 397 -18.17 -2.31 -16.48
C SER A 397 -16.72 -2.03 -16.05
N LEU A 398 -15.92 -3.09 -15.87
CA LEU A 398 -14.47 -2.98 -15.55
C LEU A 398 -13.72 -2.09 -16.54
N LYS A 399 -14.11 -2.11 -17.82
CA LYS A 399 -13.53 -1.25 -18.85
C LYS A 399 -13.73 0.24 -18.54
N LYS A 400 -14.91 0.65 -18.08
CA LYS A 400 -15.19 2.03 -17.70
C LYS A 400 -14.36 2.45 -16.48
N ILE A 401 -14.26 1.58 -15.46
CA ILE A 401 -13.45 1.84 -14.27
C ILE A 401 -11.98 2.02 -14.66
N LEU A 402 -11.45 1.13 -15.50
CA LEU A 402 -10.09 1.21 -16.01
C LEU A 402 -9.84 2.50 -16.81
N MET A 403 -10.71 2.83 -17.77
CA MET A 403 -10.55 4.06 -18.57
C MET A 403 -10.55 5.31 -17.70
N GLY A 404 -11.36 5.33 -16.64
CA GLY A 404 -11.39 6.43 -15.69
C GLY A 404 -10.16 6.50 -14.77
N SER A 405 -9.49 5.38 -14.51
CA SER A 405 -8.28 5.33 -13.67
C SER A 405 -6.99 5.57 -14.47
N LEU A 406 -6.95 5.33 -15.78
CA LEU A 406 -5.75 5.49 -16.62
C LEU A 406 -5.03 6.85 -16.48
N PRO A 407 -5.72 8.00 -16.46
CA PRO A 407 -5.04 9.28 -16.26
C PRO A 407 -4.25 9.37 -14.94
N TYR A 408 -4.75 8.72 -13.90
CA TYR A 408 -4.09 8.66 -12.59
C TYR A 408 -2.90 7.71 -12.59
N VAL A 409 -2.93 6.64 -13.41
CA VAL A 409 -1.73 5.82 -13.69
C VAL A 409 -0.61 6.69 -14.27
N MET A 410 -0.92 7.58 -15.21
CA MET A 410 0.08 8.52 -15.73
C MET A 410 0.60 9.48 -14.68
N CYS A 411 -0.23 9.91 -13.73
CA CYS A 411 0.22 10.71 -12.58
C CYS A 411 1.19 9.92 -11.68
N MET A 412 0.94 8.62 -11.45
CA MET A 412 1.85 7.76 -10.68
C MET A 412 3.18 7.55 -11.40
N VAL A 413 3.16 7.31 -12.70
CA VAL A 413 4.38 7.22 -13.51
C VAL A 413 5.16 8.54 -13.43
N ALA A 414 4.47 9.68 -13.56
CA ALA A 414 5.09 11.00 -13.39
C ALA A 414 5.68 11.17 -11.97
N ALA A 415 4.99 10.68 -10.94
CA ALA A 415 5.49 10.72 -9.56
C ALA A 415 6.78 9.91 -9.40
N ILE A 416 6.87 8.71 -9.96
CA ILE A 416 8.10 7.89 -9.98
C ILE A 416 9.23 8.67 -10.69
N VAL A 417 8.95 9.25 -11.84
CA VAL A 417 9.95 10.05 -12.59
C VAL A 417 10.41 11.25 -11.75
N ILE A 418 9.50 11.97 -11.11
CA ILE A 418 9.84 13.10 -10.22
C ILE A 418 10.74 12.63 -9.07
N LEU A 419 10.43 11.48 -8.44
CA LEU A 419 11.23 10.91 -7.36
C LEU A 419 12.63 10.45 -7.84
N CYS A 420 12.78 10.04 -9.08
CA CYS A 420 14.09 9.74 -9.66
C CYS A 420 14.94 10.99 -9.84
N PHE A 421 14.35 12.11 -10.22
CA PHE A 421 15.07 13.39 -10.34
C PHE A 421 15.28 14.10 -9.00
N PHE A 422 14.35 13.92 -8.05
CA PHE A 422 14.33 14.59 -6.75
C PHE A 422 14.15 13.59 -5.61
N PRO A 423 15.13 12.70 -5.35
CA PRO A 423 15.03 11.68 -4.30
C PRO A 423 14.82 12.28 -2.91
N GLY A 424 15.29 13.50 -2.68
CA GLY A 424 15.06 14.24 -1.44
C GLY A 424 13.60 14.42 -1.05
N ILE A 425 12.64 14.29 -1.97
CA ILE A 425 11.20 14.31 -1.63
C ILE A 425 10.86 13.16 -0.68
N ALA A 426 11.49 12.00 -0.83
CA ALA A 426 11.26 10.84 0.05
C ALA A 426 12.19 10.84 1.27
N THR A 427 13.44 11.32 1.15
CA THR A 427 14.46 11.20 2.20
C THR A 427 14.55 12.39 3.14
N TRP A 428 14.15 13.59 2.68
CA TRP A 428 14.29 14.84 3.45
C TRP A 428 13.57 14.80 4.80
N LEU A 429 12.31 14.36 4.85
CA LEU A 429 11.54 14.36 6.09
C LEU A 429 12.08 13.35 7.13
N PRO A 430 12.41 12.09 6.74
CA PRO A 430 13.10 11.16 7.64
C PRO A 430 14.42 11.72 8.17
N ASP A 431 15.23 12.33 7.32
CA ASP A 431 16.55 12.85 7.72
C ASP A 431 16.46 14.03 8.68
N VAL A 432 15.47 14.91 8.49
CA VAL A 432 15.23 16.06 9.40
C VAL A 432 14.72 15.57 10.76
N MET A 433 13.86 14.54 10.80
CA MET A 433 13.21 14.12 12.04
C MET A 433 13.97 13.05 12.82
N MET A 434 14.73 12.18 12.13
CA MET A 434 15.42 11.04 12.75
C MET A 434 16.94 11.06 12.51
N GLY A 435 17.47 12.10 11.91
CA GLY A 435 18.88 12.19 11.48
C GLY A 435 19.15 11.43 10.17
N PRO A 436 20.34 11.58 9.55
CA PRO A 436 20.67 10.87 8.32
C PRO A 436 20.63 9.34 8.52
N ALA A 437 20.30 8.61 7.47
CA ALA A 437 20.40 7.16 7.49
C ALA A 437 21.89 6.78 7.58
N ILE A 438 22.25 6.00 8.60
CA ILE A 438 23.61 5.50 8.83
C ILE A 438 23.84 4.30 7.93
#